data_bd2d412e0109d8ec98cc06814da8be77
#
_entry.id   bd2d412e0109d8ec98cc06814da8be77
#
_cell.length_a   1.000
_cell.length_b   1.000
_cell.length_c   1.000
_cell.angle_alpha   90.00
_cell.angle_beta   90.00
_cell.angle_gamma   90.00
#
_symmetry.space_group_name_H-M   'P 1'
#
loop_
_entity.id
_entity.type
_entity.pdbx_description
1 polymer ?
#
loop_
_entity_poly.entity_id
_entity_poly.type
_entity_poly.pdbx_seq_one_letter_code
_entity_poly.pdbx_strand_id
1 'polypeptide(L)' 'MAQLSSAQYDSLESSIRDGQRISIMRRGTEYLIVPLSIGLRSGREAIEARNPTTGDHLVIFIDDVDSFVVVR' A
#
# COMPACT_ATOMS: atom_id res chain seq x y z
N MET A 1 9.98 4.91 -2.46
CA MET A 1 9.55 6.32 -2.69
C MET A 1 9.37 7.00 -1.35
N ALA A 2 9.83 8.22 -1.24
CA ALA A 2 9.74 8.95 0.02
C ALA A 2 8.35 9.57 0.21
N GLN A 3 7.64 9.81 -0.89
CA GLN A 3 6.37 10.51 -0.88
C GLN A 3 5.55 10.13 -2.10
N LEU A 4 4.25 9.99 -1.92
CA LEU A 4 3.32 9.72 -3.02
C LEU A 4 2.99 11.02 -3.76
N SER A 5 2.84 10.91 -5.09
CA SER A 5 2.25 12.01 -5.87
C SER A 5 0.74 12.05 -5.62
N SER A 6 0.09 13.15 -6.00
CA SER A 6 -1.37 13.26 -5.86
C SER A 6 -2.08 12.15 -6.61
N ALA A 7 -1.64 11.82 -7.83
CA ALA A 7 -2.23 10.76 -8.63
C ALA A 7 -2.07 9.39 -7.97
N GLN A 8 -0.90 9.12 -7.40
CA GLN A 8 -0.65 7.87 -6.68
C GLN A 8 -1.51 7.78 -5.43
N TYR A 9 -1.64 8.87 -4.69
CA TYR A 9 -2.47 8.94 -3.49
C TYR A 9 -3.93 8.65 -3.83
N ASP A 10 -4.44 9.26 -4.90
CA ASP A 10 -5.81 9.05 -5.36
C ASP A 10 -6.06 7.59 -5.77
N SER A 11 -5.11 6.98 -6.48
CA SER A 11 -5.20 5.57 -6.86
C SER A 11 -5.24 4.66 -5.64
N LEU A 12 -4.41 4.95 -4.64
CA LEU A 12 -4.36 4.16 -3.42
C LEU A 12 -5.64 4.30 -2.61
N GLU A 13 -6.16 5.52 -2.47
CA GLU A 13 -7.42 5.75 -1.77
C GLU A 13 -8.59 5.08 -2.47
N SER A 14 -8.64 5.12 -3.81
CA SER A 14 -9.65 4.40 -4.58
C SER A 14 -9.59 2.90 -4.37
N SER A 15 -8.39 2.35 -4.30
CA SER A 15 -8.19 0.91 -4.05
C SER A 15 -8.70 0.52 -2.67
N ILE A 16 -8.47 1.36 -1.67
CA ILE A 16 -8.96 1.15 -0.31
C ILE A 16 -10.49 1.15 -0.31
N ARG A 17 -11.08 2.17 -0.92
CA ARG A 17 -12.54 2.31 -0.96
C ARG A 17 -13.22 1.14 -1.68
N ASP A 18 -12.61 0.69 -2.79
CA ASP A 18 -13.21 -0.32 -3.66
C ASP A 18 -12.78 -1.75 -3.30
N GLY A 19 -11.91 -1.92 -2.31
CA GLY A 19 -11.43 -3.23 -1.90
C GLY A 19 -10.53 -3.90 -2.93
N GLN A 20 -9.87 -3.12 -3.78
CA GLN A 20 -8.99 -3.65 -4.82
C GLN A 20 -7.63 -4.04 -4.24
N ARG A 21 -7.02 -5.06 -4.86
CA ARG A 21 -5.67 -5.47 -4.51
C ARG A 21 -4.66 -4.54 -5.17
N ILE A 22 -3.52 -4.38 -4.51
CA ILE A 22 -2.38 -3.69 -5.10
C ILE A 22 -1.14 -4.57 -5.01
N SER A 23 -0.27 -4.43 -6.00
CA SER A 23 1.05 -5.06 -5.99
C SER A 23 2.05 -3.98 -5.60
N ILE A 24 2.79 -4.23 -4.52
CA ILE A 24 3.80 -3.31 -4.01
C ILE A 24 5.19 -3.92 -4.22
N MET A 25 6.08 -3.14 -4.80
CA MET A 25 7.50 -3.49 -4.86
C MET A 25 8.20 -2.77 -3.71
N ARG A 26 8.78 -3.56 -2.80
CA ARG A 26 9.49 -3.04 -1.64
C ARG A 26 10.85 -3.71 -1.54
N ARG A 27 11.90 -2.93 -1.70
CA ARG A 27 13.29 -3.42 -1.62
C ARG A 27 13.52 -4.64 -2.50
N GLY A 28 13.01 -4.61 -3.73
CA GLY A 28 13.18 -5.67 -4.70
C GLY A 28 12.26 -6.87 -4.53
N THR A 29 11.37 -6.86 -3.52
CA THR A 29 10.41 -7.93 -3.30
C THR A 29 9.00 -7.43 -3.59
N GLU A 30 8.24 -8.23 -4.34
CA GLU A 30 6.85 -7.92 -4.65
C GLU A 30 5.92 -8.48 -3.59
N TYR A 31 4.96 -7.65 -3.17
CA TYR A 31 3.91 -8.05 -2.22
C TYR A 31 2.55 -7.76 -2.83
N LEU A 32 1.67 -8.76 -2.83
CA LEU A 32 0.25 -8.56 -3.20
C LEU A 32 -0.54 -8.37 -1.92
N ILE A 33 -1.22 -7.22 -1.80
CA ILE A 33 -1.95 -6.87 -0.58
C ILE A 33 -3.30 -6.25 -0.89
N VAL A 34 -4.18 -6.24 0.10
CA VAL A 34 -5.42 -5.47 0.08
C VAL A 34 -5.22 -4.29 1.03
N PRO A 35 -5.11 -3.06 0.51
CA PRO A 35 -4.93 -1.90 1.37
C PRO A 35 -6.20 -1.60 2.15
N LEU A 36 -6.08 -1.31 3.44
CA LEU A 36 -7.20 -1.03 4.33
C LEU A 36 -7.28 0.44 4.71
N SER A 37 -6.14 1.08 4.94
CA SER A 37 -6.09 2.48 5.31
C SER A 37 -4.69 3.04 5.10
N ILE A 38 -4.61 4.38 5.08
CA ILE A 38 -3.34 5.11 5.07
C ILE A 38 -3.34 6.00 6.31
N GLY A 39 -2.22 6.05 7.00
CA GLY A 39 -2.09 6.90 8.18
C GLY A 39 -0.64 7.06 8.59
N LEU A 40 -0.45 7.74 9.71
CA LEU A 40 0.88 7.95 10.28
C LEU A 40 1.16 6.90 11.36
N ARG A 41 2.37 6.36 11.31
CA ARG A 41 2.90 5.48 12.34
C ARG A 41 4.30 5.96 12.69
N SER A 42 4.50 6.33 13.93
CA SER A 42 5.79 6.86 14.40
C SER A 42 6.26 8.04 13.55
N GLY A 43 5.34 8.90 13.15
CA GLY A 43 5.64 10.07 12.34
C GLY A 43 5.90 9.78 10.86
N ARG A 44 5.75 8.54 10.42
CA ARG A 44 5.96 8.11 9.03
C ARG A 44 4.65 7.68 8.41
N GLU A 45 4.46 8.02 7.15
CA GLU A 45 3.28 7.61 6.40
C GLU A 45 3.34 6.11 6.11
N ALA A 46 2.24 5.41 6.38
CA ALA A 46 2.17 3.96 6.25
C ALA A 46 0.85 3.49 5.67
N ILE A 47 0.89 2.37 4.98
CA ILE A 47 -0.29 1.67 4.50
C ILE A 47 -0.57 0.52 5.46
N GLU A 48 -1.77 0.48 6.02
CA GLU A 48 -2.25 -0.67 6.76
C GLU A 48 -2.97 -1.58 5.77
N ALA A 49 -2.59 -2.84 5.72
CA ALA A 49 -3.05 -3.76 4.69
C ALA A 49 -3.29 -5.16 5.22
N ARG A 50 -3.87 -5.99 4.38
CA ARG A 50 -4.13 -7.39 4.68
C ARG A 50 -3.56 -8.25 3.56
N ASN A 51 -2.93 -9.35 3.93
CA ASN A 51 -2.52 -10.37 2.96
C ASN A 51 -3.78 -11.09 2.47
N PRO A 52 -4.08 -11.06 1.16
CA PRO A 52 -5.31 -11.66 0.64
C PRO A 52 -5.33 -13.18 0.74
N THR A 53 -4.18 -13.83 0.88
CA THR A 53 -4.08 -15.28 0.96
C THR A 53 -4.21 -15.78 2.40
N THR A 54 -3.51 -15.15 3.33
CA THR A 54 -3.45 -15.61 4.73
C THR A 54 -4.39 -14.86 5.66
N GLY A 55 -4.80 -13.65 5.27
CA GLY A 55 -5.58 -12.75 6.11
C GLY A 55 -4.76 -11.98 7.14
N ASP A 56 -3.45 -12.17 7.16
CA ASP A 56 -2.57 -11.47 8.11
C ASP A 56 -2.53 -9.98 7.84
N HIS A 57 -2.47 -9.20 8.91
CA HIS A 57 -2.32 -7.74 8.81
C HIS A 57 -0.86 -7.36 8.63
N LEU A 58 -0.64 -6.36 7.77
CA LEU A 58 0.69 -5.83 7.46
C LEU A 58 0.67 -4.33 7.61
N VAL A 59 1.82 -3.77 7.94
CA VAL A 59 2.05 -2.32 7.89
C VAL A 59 3.24 -2.09 6.98
N ILE A 60 3.05 -1.28 5.94
CA ILE A 60 4.09 -0.98 4.96
C ILE A 60 4.31 0.52 4.94
N PHE A 61 5.53 0.94 5.26
CA PHE A 61 5.89 2.35 5.23
C PHE A 61 6.10 2.82 3.80
N ILE A 62 5.53 3.97 3.46
CA ILE A 62 5.57 4.53 2.09
C ILE A 62 7.01 4.75 1.64
N ASP A 63 7.89 5.21 2.53
CA ASP A 63 9.28 5.47 2.18
C ASP A 63 10.09 4.20 1.88
N ASP A 64 9.56 3.03 2.20
CA ASP A 64 10.17 1.74 1.83
C ASP A 64 9.66 1.21 0.49
N VAL A 65 8.62 1.82 -0.08
CA VAL A 65 8.00 1.36 -1.34
C VAL A 65 8.74 1.93 -2.53
N ASP A 66 9.14 1.07 -3.46
CA ASP A 66 9.75 1.50 -4.72
C ASP A 66 8.69 1.89 -5.75
N SER A 67 7.63 1.11 -5.83
CA SER A 67 6.51 1.36 -6.74
C SER A 67 5.30 0.53 -6.33
N PHE A 68 4.13 0.89 -6.83
CA PHE A 68 2.95 0.05 -6.68
C PHE A 68 2.05 0.14 -7.91
N VAL A 69 1.24 -0.90 -8.12
CA VAL A 69 0.28 -0.98 -9.21
C VAL A 69 -1.03 -1.53 -8.67
N VAL A 70 -2.14 -0.92 -9.07
CA VAL A 70 -3.47 -1.42 -8.74
C VAL A 70 -3.75 -2.64 -9.61
N VAL A 71 -4.13 -3.75 -8.99
CA VAL A 71 -4.48 -4.99 -9.69
C VAL A 71 -5.98 -4.99 -9.97
N ARG A 72 -6.33 -4.99 -11.23
CA ARG A 72 -7.72 -4.92 -11.67
C ARG A 72 -8.18 -6.19 -12.34
#